data_8fb31c0b4f003568568e04987f8287d4
#
_entry.id   8fb31c0b4f003568568e04987f8287d4
#
_cell.length_a   1.000
_cell.length_b   1.000
_cell.length_c   1.000
_cell.angle_alpha   90.00
_cell.angle_beta   90.00
_cell.angle_gamma   90.00
#
_symmetry.space_group_name_H-M   'P 1'
#
loop_
_entity.id
_entity.type
_entity.pdbx_description
1 polymer ?
#
loop_
_entity_poly.entity_id
_entity_poly.type
_entity_poly.pdbx_seq_one_letter_code
_entity_poly.pdbx_strand_id
1 'polypeptide(L)'
;MNMKLWSGILAAGLCVSARGNERLFNYTYEPETMPEGATEFEQWVTLRSQRNKTVGQENYNRWELREELEYGVTDNYTVSLYLNFMSESFRDPATGTGRKMFEFTGISLENKYLVLNPAEHAVGLSLYLEPTFGGDKAELEEKIILGQRHGKWKWALNLAHATEWSDNFHGTEGEIEVSFGLARQINKRWAVGLELRDHNELPEYKRWENTALYVGPVVNYRAEKWWATLTVMPQIYGHNFGADPDGNSRLELQGHERVNVRFIVGFEF
;
A
#
# COMPACT_ATOMS: atom_id res chain seq x y z
N MET A 1 17.63 68.02 17.48
CA MET A 1 17.79 66.80 18.32
C MET A 1 16.93 65.72 17.68
N ASN A 2 17.53 64.94 16.76
CA ASN A 2 16.83 63.99 15.88
C ASN A 2 16.79 62.61 16.54
N MET A 3 15.62 62.19 16.91
CA MET A 3 15.36 60.85 17.44
C MET A 3 14.99 59.89 16.28
N LYS A 4 15.92 59.00 15.91
CA LYS A 4 15.67 57.96 14.91
C LYS A 4 14.88 56.82 15.59
N LEU A 5 13.60 56.62 15.11
CA LEU A 5 12.85 55.40 15.41
C LEU A 5 13.47 54.22 14.67
N TRP A 6 13.85 53.22 15.41
CA TRP A 6 14.21 51.90 14.88
C TRP A 6 12.95 51.06 14.80
N SER A 7 12.46 50.82 13.58
CA SER A 7 11.41 49.85 13.30
C SER A 7 12.00 48.45 13.30
N GLY A 8 11.84 47.74 14.39
CA GLY A 8 12.15 46.30 14.44
C GLY A 8 11.10 45.50 13.65
N ILE A 9 11.49 44.94 12.53
CA ILE A 9 10.71 43.93 11.80
C ILE A 9 10.86 42.62 12.57
N LEU A 10 9.80 42.25 13.29
CA LEU A 10 9.66 40.89 13.84
C LEU A 10 9.35 39.95 12.67
N ALA A 11 10.37 39.26 12.17
CA ALA A 11 10.17 38.11 11.30
C ALA A 11 9.55 36.99 12.16
N ALA A 12 8.23 36.86 12.08
CA ALA A 12 7.56 35.67 12.57
C ALA A 12 7.99 34.51 11.68
N GLY A 13 8.97 33.74 12.15
CA GLY A 13 9.30 32.46 11.57
C GLY A 13 8.05 31.57 11.64
N LEU A 14 7.44 31.31 10.50
CA LEU A 14 6.50 30.23 10.35
C LEU A 14 7.31 28.94 10.61
N CYS A 15 7.24 28.41 11.82
CA CYS A 15 7.57 27.01 12.07
C CYS A 15 6.59 26.20 11.23
N VAL A 16 6.99 25.81 10.03
CA VAL A 16 6.36 24.71 9.33
C VAL A 16 6.70 23.49 10.18
N SER A 17 5.74 23.02 10.96
CA SER A 17 5.85 21.72 11.61
C SER A 17 6.12 20.72 10.49
N ALA A 18 7.29 20.07 10.49
CA ALA A 18 7.52 18.91 9.66
C ALA A 18 6.41 17.93 9.99
N ARG A 19 5.53 17.67 9.03
CA ARG A 19 4.43 16.71 9.18
C ARG A 19 4.90 15.45 8.52
N GLY A 20 4.68 14.32 9.19
CA GLY A 20 4.90 13.01 8.61
C GLY A 20 4.18 12.81 7.28
N ASN A 21 4.48 11.74 6.60
CA ASN A 21 3.91 11.41 5.29
C ASN A 21 2.50 10.80 5.46
N GLU A 22 1.48 11.65 5.61
CA GLU A 22 0.10 11.20 5.69
C GLU A 22 -0.32 10.43 4.44
N ARG A 23 -0.74 9.18 4.60
CA ARG A 23 -1.36 8.39 3.53
C ARG A 23 -2.86 8.65 3.46
N LEU A 24 -3.35 9.10 2.31
CA LEU A 24 -4.79 9.19 2.04
C LEU A 24 -5.36 7.86 1.52
N PHE A 25 -4.51 6.99 0.99
CA PHE A 25 -4.84 5.73 0.35
C PHE A 25 -4.13 4.57 1.02
N ASN A 26 -4.74 3.37 0.94
CA ASN A 26 -4.19 2.16 1.52
C ASN A 26 -3.40 1.31 0.51
N TYR A 27 -3.80 1.31 -0.76
CA TYR A 27 -3.17 0.50 -1.82
C TYR A 27 -2.36 1.35 -2.79
N THR A 28 -2.69 2.64 -2.88
CA THR A 28 -2.03 3.57 -3.78
C THR A 28 -1.10 4.48 -3.00
N TYR A 29 0.18 4.43 -3.28
CA TYR A 29 1.18 5.31 -2.67
C TYR A 29 1.13 6.70 -3.29
N GLU A 30 1.35 7.71 -2.46
CA GLU A 30 1.57 9.08 -2.90
C GLU A 30 3.06 9.37 -3.13
N PRO A 31 3.42 10.31 -4.04
CA PRO A 31 4.81 10.55 -4.38
C PRO A 31 5.62 11.23 -3.26
N GLU A 32 4.98 11.90 -2.32
CA GLU A 32 5.67 12.63 -1.26
C GLU A 32 6.50 11.68 -0.38
N THR A 33 7.66 12.16 0.07
CA THR A 33 8.59 11.50 1.00
C THR A 33 8.48 12.11 2.39
N MET A 34 9.00 11.41 3.41
CA MET A 34 9.17 11.97 4.75
C MET A 34 10.15 13.13 4.73
N PRO A 35 9.91 14.22 5.49
CA PRO A 35 10.92 15.27 5.70
C PRO A 35 12.20 14.71 6.36
N GLU A 36 13.34 15.30 6.07
CA GLU A 36 14.62 14.91 6.67
C GLU A 36 14.54 14.86 8.20
N GLY A 37 14.94 13.73 8.80
CA GLY A 37 14.97 13.49 10.22
C GLY A 37 13.62 13.14 10.85
N ALA A 38 12.50 13.20 10.11
CA ALA A 38 11.20 12.76 10.60
C ALA A 38 11.13 11.23 10.71
N THR A 39 10.37 10.75 11.70
CA THR A 39 10.17 9.32 11.94
C THR A 39 8.69 9.06 12.18
N GLU A 40 8.18 8.00 11.58
CA GLU A 40 6.80 7.54 11.73
C GLU A 40 6.77 6.02 11.97
N PHE A 41 5.86 5.58 12.82
CA PHE A 41 5.52 4.17 12.99
C PHE A 41 4.14 3.92 12.40
N GLU A 42 4.02 2.92 11.53
CA GLU A 42 2.74 2.50 10.97
C GLU A 42 2.42 1.06 11.35
N GLN A 43 1.15 0.82 11.70
CA GLN A 43 0.58 -0.51 11.82
C GLN A 43 -0.40 -0.74 10.69
N TRP A 44 -0.14 -1.77 9.89
CA TRP A 44 -1.01 -2.21 8.80
C TRP A 44 -1.76 -3.47 9.20
N VAL A 45 -3.03 -3.49 8.88
CA VAL A 45 -3.89 -4.66 9.07
C VAL A 45 -4.68 -4.86 7.78
N THR A 46 -4.42 -5.95 7.08
CA THR A 46 -5.14 -6.32 5.85
C THR A 46 -5.90 -7.61 6.06
N LEU A 47 -7.19 -7.61 5.81
CA LEU A 47 -8.02 -8.79 5.71
C LEU A 47 -8.29 -9.07 4.23
N ARG A 48 -7.93 -10.27 3.78
CA ARG A 48 -8.32 -10.85 2.49
C ARG A 48 -9.31 -11.98 2.77
N SER A 49 -10.50 -11.90 2.20
CA SER A 49 -11.59 -12.81 2.58
C SER A 49 -12.38 -13.30 1.39
N GLN A 50 -12.84 -14.56 1.53
CA GLN A 50 -13.72 -15.24 0.60
C GLN A 50 -13.10 -15.53 -0.77
N ARG A 51 -12.54 -16.71 -0.91
CA ARG A 51 -12.19 -17.34 -2.19
C ARG A 51 -13.37 -18.17 -2.73
N ASN A 52 -13.13 -19.00 -3.71
CA ASN A 52 -14.13 -19.95 -4.23
C ASN A 52 -14.53 -20.98 -3.16
N LYS A 53 -15.46 -21.87 -3.48
CA LYS A 53 -15.96 -22.89 -2.53
C LYS A 53 -15.34 -24.27 -2.74
N THR A 54 -14.26 -24.37 -3.50
CA THR A 54 -13.54 -25.64 -3.64
C THR A 54 -12.91 -26.03 -2.31
N VAL A 55 -12.70 -27.33 -2.14
CA VAL A 55 -12.08 -27.87 -0.92
C VAL A 55 -10.69 -27.26 -0.76
N GLY A 56 -10.42 -26.69 0.42
CA GLY A 56 -9.18 -25.97 0.73
C GLY A 56 -9.30 -24.44 0.62
N GLN A 57 -10.29 -23.93 -0.10
CA GLN A 57 -10.55 -22.50 -0.21
C GLN A 57 -11.89 -22.08 0.45
N GLU A 58 -12.64 -23.04 0.96
CA GLU A 58 -13.85 -22.79 1.74
C GLU A 58 -13.53 -22.06 3.04
N ASN A 59 -14.29 -21.01 3.33
CA ASN A 59 -14.12 -20.18 4.52
C ASN A 59 -12.71 -19.55 4.63
N TYR A 60 -12.09 -19.28 3.49
CA TYR A 60 -10.78 -18.64 3.43
C TYR A 60 -10.82 -17.24 4.01
N ASN A 61 -9.90 -16.98 4.93
CA ASN A 61 -9.57 -15.66 5.44
C ASN A 61 -8.06 -15.60 5.70
N ARG A 62 -7.45 -14.52 5.24
CA ARG A 62 -6.05 -14.22 5.47
C ARG A 62 -5.94 -12.82 6.08
N TRP A 63 -5.26 -12.76 7.20
CA TRP A 63 -4.87 -11.51 7.85
C TRP A 63 -3.39 -11.29 7.62
N GLU A 64 -3.05 -10.13 7.09
CA GLU A 64 -1.67 -9.68 6.95
C GLU A 64 -1.47 -8.50 7.91
N LEU A 65 -0.40 -8.58 8.69
CA LEU A 65 0.01 -7.55 9.62
C LEU A 65 1.40 -7.10 9.21
N ARG A 66 1.60 -5.78 9.12
CA ARG A 66 2.93 -5.20 8.86
C ARG A 66 3.15 -4.10 9.90
N GLU A 67 4.25 -4.19 10.63
CA GLU A 67 4.77 -3.10 11.45
C GLU A 67 5.84 -2.38 10.64
N GLU A 68 5.66 -1.10 10.42
CA GLU A 68 6.56 -0.26 9.65
C GLU A 68 7.21 0.80 10.53
N LEU A 69 8.52 0.97 10.38
CA LEU A 69 9.24 2.12 10.90
C LEU A 69 9.82 2.90 9.73
N GLU A 70 9.29 4.09 9.49
CA GLU A 70 9.66 4.99 8.39
C GLU A 70 10.58 6.10 8.90
N TYR A 71 11.60 6.45 8.09
CA TYR A 71 12.57 7.51 8.38
C TYR A 71 12.92 8.33 7.15
N GLY A 72 12.80 9.66 7.27
CA GLY A 72 13.27 10.61 6.26
C GLY A 72 14.78 10.79 6.32
N VAL A 73 15.48 10.20 5.37
CA VAL A 73 16.97 10.33 5.26
C VAL A 73 17.34 11.70 4.72
N THR A 74 16.61 12.18 3.74
CA THR A 74 16.61 13.55 3.20
C THR A 74 15.19 13.91 2.81
N ASP A 75 14.91 15.18 2.49
CA ASP A 75 13.58 15.58 2.00
C ASP A 75 13.12 14.84 0.74
N ASN A 76 14.04 14.19 0.01
CA ASN A 76 13.74 13.45 -1.21
C ASN A 76 13.93 11.94 -1.08
N TYR A 77 14.34 11.43 0.07
CA TYR A 77 14.62 10.01 0.25
C TYR A 77 14.15 9.50 1.60
N THR A 78 13.26 8.53 1.55
CA THR A 78 12.71 7.83 2.70
C THR A 78 13.12 6.37 2.67
N VAL A 79 13.40 5.81 3.84
CA VAL A 79 13.60 4.37 4.05
C VAL A 79 12.60 3.87 5.07
N SER A 80 12.07 2.65 4.88
CA SER A 80 11.20 2.00 5.87
C SER A 80 11.63 0.57 6.09
N LEU A 81 11.53 0.14 7.35
CA LEU A 81 11.74 -1.25 7.76
C LEU A 81 10.39 -1.86 8.14
N TYR A 82 10.06 -3.02 7.55
CA TYR A 82 8.84 -3.76 7.87
C TYR A 82 9.14 -5.08 8.55
N LEU A 83 8.30 -5.42 9.53
CA LEU A 83 8.14 -6.78 10.03
C LEU A 83 6.80 -7.30 9.52
N ASN A 84 6.83 -8.43 8.80
CA ASN A 84 5.65 -8.97 8.13
C ASN A 84 5.16 -10.24 8.82
N PHE A 85 3.87 -10.30 9.11
CA PHE A 85 3.20 -11.45 9.70
C PHE A 85 1.94 -11.80 8.93
N MET A 86 1.58 -13.07 8.94
CA MET A 86 0.37 -13.58 8.30
C MET A 86 -0.37 -14.54 9.24
N SER A 87 -1.68 -14.45 9.24
CA SER A 87 -2.54 -15.46 9.82
C SER A 87 -3.56 -15.91 8.79
N GLU A 88 -3.55 -17.17 8.44
CA GLU A 88 -4.44 -17.75 7.44
C GLU A 88 -5.36 -18.79 8.06
N SER A 89 -6.62 -18.81 7.64
CA SER A 89 -7.59 -19.81 8.02
C SER A 89 -8.33 -20.34 6.78
N PHE A 90 -8.41 -21.65 6.66
CA PHE A 90 -9.06 -22.36 5.54
C PHE A 90 -9.53 -23.73 5.98
N ARG A 91 -10.27 -24.43 5.12
CA ARG A 91 -10.61 -25.81 5.32
C ARG A 91 -9.54 -26.72 4.70
N ASP A 92 -8.88 -27.53 5.50
CA ASP A 92 -7.84 -28.45 5.03
C ASP A 92 -8.44 -29.50 4.08
N PRO A 93 -7.99 -29.59 2.83
CA PRO A 93 -8.54 -30.54 1.87
C PRO A 93 -8.24 -32.01 2.23
N ALA A 94 -7.17 -32.30 2.98
CA ALA A 94 -6.82 -33.66 3.36
C ALA A 94 -7.66 -34.20 4.51
N THR A 95 -8.05 -33.35 5.46
CA THR A 95 -8.77 -33.75 6.68
C THR A 95 -10.20 -33.28 6.74
N GLY A 96 -10.58 -32.30 5.91
CA GLY A 96 -11.87 -31.63 5.94
C GLY A 96 -12.12 -30.76 7.19
N THR A 97 -11.08 -30.54 8.02
CA THR A 97 -11.16 -29.74 9.25
C THR A 97 -10.68 -28.32 9.03
N GLY A 98 -11.15 -27.37 9.85
CA GLY A 98 -10.65 -26.00 9.83
C GLY A 98 -9.19 -25.95 10.32
N ARG A 99 -8.33 -25.26 9.58
CA ARG A 99 -6.94 -24.95 9.98
C ARG A 99 -6.77 -23.46 10.20
N LYS A 100 -5.88 -23.12 11.14
CA LYS A 100 -5.34 -21.77 11.33
C LYS A 100 -3.84 -21.84 11.39
N MET A 101 -3.18 -20.94 10.69
CA MET A 101 -1.73 -20.74 10.75
C MET A 101 -1.45 -19.30 11.16
N PHE A 102 -0.34 -19.09 11.83
CA PHE A 102 0.23 -17.77 12.10
C PHE A 102 1.73 -17.89 11.89
N GLU A 103 2.29 -17.01 11.08
CA GLU A 103 3.71 -17.05 10.70
C GLU A 103 4.27 -15.62 10.62
N PHE A 104 5.55 -15.53 10.93
CA PHE A 104 6.38 -14.42 10.54
C PHE A 104 6.81 -14.66 9.08
N THR A 105 6.40 -13.80 8.17
CA THR A 105 6.63 -13.99 6.73
C THR A 105 7.88 -13.29 6.22
N GLY A 106 8.49 -12.42 7.00
CA GLY A 106 9.78 -11.84 6.64
C GLY A 106 9.96 -10.39 7.04
N ILE A 107 11.06 -9.83 6.56
CA ILE A 107 11.47 -8.44 6.74
C ILE A 107 11.54 -7.79 5.37
N SER A 108 10.97 -6.58 5.23
CA SER A 108 11.11 -5.77 4.02
C SER A 108 11.87 -4.48 4.32
N LEU A 109 12.57 -3.98 3.31
CA LEU A 109 13.27 -2.70 3.35
C LEU A 109 12.81 -1.81 2.18
N GLU A 110 11.88 -0.91 2.46
CA GLU A 110 11.42 0.08 1.49
C GLU A 110 12.47 1.15 1.26
N ASN A 111 12.60 1.56 0.01
CA ASN A 111 13.39 2.69 -0.46
C ASN A 111 12.52 3.52 -1.40
N LYS A 112 12.22 4.75 -1.03
CA LYS A 112 11.39 5.65 -1.82
C LYS A 112 12.14 6.94 -2.12
N TYR A 113 12.29 7.27 -3.40
CA TYR A 113 13.01 8.44 -3.86
C TYR A 113 12.11 9.37 -4.66
N LEU A 114 11.97 10.62 -4.20
CA LEU A 114 11.21 11.67 -4.85
C LEU A 114 12.04 12.30 -5.98
N VAL A 115 11.64 12.05 -7.21
CA VAL A 115 12.30 12.56 -8.42
C VAL A 115 11.76 13.94 -8.81
N LEU A 116 10.43 14.12 -8.79
CA LEU A 116 9.74 15.36 -9.09
C LEU A 116 8.82 15.72 -7.93
N ASN A 117 9.14 16.81 -7.24
CA ASN A 117 8.34 17.28 -6.12
C ASN A 117 6.99 17.84 -6.63
N PRO A 118 5.83 17.30 -6.16
CA PRO A 118 4.50 17.78 -6.60
C PRO A 118 4.21 19.23 -6.17
N ALA A 119 4.95 19.80 -5.23
CA ALA A 119 4.83 21.21 -4.88
C ALA A 119 5.46 22.15 -5.92
N GLU A 120 6.38 21.64 -6.75
CA GLU A 120 7.17 22.41 -7.73
C GLU A 120 6.83 22.03 -9.18
N HIS A 121 6.27 20.84 -9.39
CA HIS A 121 5.99 20.29 -10.71
C HIS A 121 4.49 20.00 -10.88
N ALA A 122 4.04 19.96 -12.13
CA ALA A 122 2.63 19.70 -12.47
C ALA A 122 2.19 18.28 -12.04
N VAL A 123 3.14 17.34 -11.94
CA VAL A 123 2.92 15.97 -11.46
C VAL A 123 4.13 15.59 -10.61
N GLY A 124 3.89 15.07 -9.42
CA GLY A 124 4.91 14.44 -8.59
C GLY A 124 5.27 13.07 -9.14
N LEU A 125 6.55 12.70 -9.01
CA LEU A 125 7.07 11.39 -9.42
C LEU A 125 8.00 10.86 -8.34
N SER A 126 7.76 9.63 -7.88
CA SER A 126 8.69 8.89 -7.04
C SER A 126 8.98 7.51 -7.63
N LEU A 127 10.17 7.03 -7.34
CA LEU A 127 10.58 5.66 -7.57
C LEU A 127 10.62 4.92 -6.23
N TYR A 128 10.25 3.66 -6.27
CA TYR A 128 10.12 2.80 -5.10
C TYR A 128 10.78 1.45 -5.37
N LEU A 129 11.46 0.94 -4.34
CA LEU A 129 12.09 -0.38 -4.35
C LEU A 129 11.96 -1.00 -2.96
N GLU A 130 11.36 -2.20 -2.87
CA GLU A 130 11.23 -2.95 -1.61
C GLU A 130 11.70 -4.39 -1.81
N PRO A 131 12.93 -4.74 -1.44
CA PRO A 131 13.32 -6.12 -1.22
C PRO A 131 12.68 -6.67 0.06
N THR A 132 12.15 -7.89 -0.02
CA THR A 132 11.60 -8.66 1.10
C THR A 132 12.31 -10.00 1.21
N PHE A 133 12.64 -10.40 2.44
CA PHE A 133 13.27 -11.69 2.74
C PHE A 133 12.53 -12.40 3.86
N GLY A 134 12.13 -13.64 3.65
CA GLY A 134 11.44 -14.42 4.66
C GLY A 134 11.40 -15.92 4.34
N GLY A 135 11.86 -16.75 5.28
CA GLY A 135 11.87 -18.20 5.10
C GLY A 135 12.72 -18.63 3.92
N ASP A 136 12.11 -19.33 2.98
CA ASP A 136 12.69 -19.79 1.71
C ASP A 136 12.31 -18.91 0.50
N LYS A 137 11.76 -17.72 0.78
CA LYS A 137 11.30 -16.76 -0.21
C LYS A 137 12.08 -15.46 -0.18
N ALA A 138 12.20 -14.83 -1.33
CA ALA A 138 12.62 -13.46 -1.48
C ALA A 138 11.69 -12.79 -2.50
N GLU A 139 11.46 -11.49 -2.34
CA GLU A 139 10.66 -10.70 -3.26
C GLU A 139 11.36 -9.37 -3.53
N LEU A 140 11.21 -8.86 -4.71
CA LEU A 140 11.60 -7.50 -5.07
C LEU A 140 10.41 -6.81 -5.71
N GLU A 141 9.88 -5.81 -5.02
CA GLU A 141 8.82 -4.94 -5.54
C GLU A 141 9.40 -3.61 -6.00
N GLU A 142 8.96 -3.16 -7.17
CA GLU A 142 9.34 -1.91 -7.81
C GLU A 142 8.09 -1.11 -8.16
N LYS A 143 8.09 0.23 -7.93
CA LYS A 143 6.96 1.08 -8.32
C LYS A 143 7.42 2.37 -8.98
N ILE A 144 6.63 2.82 -9.95
CA ILE A 144 6.60 4.19 -10.42
C ILE A 144 5.35 4.82 -9.81
N ILE A 145 5.53 5.87 -9.01
CA ILE A 145 4.47 6.54 -8.26
C ILE A 145 4.29 7.94 -8.84
N LEU A 146 3.10 8.22 -9.34
CA LEU A 146 2.68 9.52 -9.85
C LEU A 146 1.58 10.08 -8.96
N GLY A 147 1.54 11.39 -8.76
CA GLY A 147 0.44 12.00 -8.02
C GLY A 147 0.50 13.52 -7.99
N GLN A 148 -0.62 14.12 -7.61
CA GLN A 148 -0.74 15.57 -7.47
C GLN A 148 -1.93 15.95 -6.59
N ARG A 149 -1.82 17.12 -5.97
CA ARG A 149 -2.90 17.76 -5.22
C ARG A 149 -3.38 19.02 -5.91
N HIS A 150 -4.68 19.09 -6.18
CA HIS A 150 -5.35 20.28 -6.70
C HIS A 150 -6.42 20.77 -5.71
N GLY A 151 -6.10 21.79 -4.95
CA GLY A 151 -6.96 22.29 -3.89
C GLY A 151 -7.29 21.21 -2.85
N LYS A 152 -8.57 20.81 -2.80
CA LYS A 152 -9.04 19.76 -1.87
C LYS A 152 -8.95 18.34 -2.44
N TRP A 153 -8.62 18.18 -3.71
CA TRP A 153 -8.51 16.91 -4.37
C TRP A 153 -7.05 16.45 -4.41
N LYS A 154 -6.83 15.19 -4.13
CA LYS A 154 -5.54 14.51 -4.32
C LYS A 154 -5.78 13.23 -5.10
N TRP A 155 -4.90 12.96 -6.07
CA TRP A 155 -4.88 11.71 -6.80
C TRP A 155 -3.47 11.14 -6.80
N ALA A 156 -3.38 9.83 -6.92
CA ALA A 156 -2.15 9.09 -7.14
C ALA A 156 -2.39 7.92 -8.08
N LEU A 157 -1.35 7.53 -8.81
CA LEU A 157 -1.31 6.37 -9.71
C LEU A 157 -0.01 5.64 -9.49
N ASN A 158 -0.07 4.33 -9.23
CA ASN A 158 1.11 3.49 -9.17
C ASN A 158 1.10 2.46 -10.28
N LEU A 159 2.26 2.24 -10.87
CA LEU A 159 2.58 1.12 -11.72
C LEU A 159 3.59 0.30 -10.96
N ALA A 160 3.20 -0.88 -10.50
CA ALA A 160 4.02 -1.76 -9.69
C ALA A 160 4.32 -3.06 -10.45
N HIS A 161 5.51 -3.57 -10.18
CA HIS A 161 5.96 -4.87 -10.61
C HIS A 161 6.64 -5.54 -9.42
N ALA A 162 6.36 -6.82 -9.20
CA ALA A 162 7.07 -7.62 -8.21
C ALA A 162 7.57 -8.92 -8.82
N THR A 163 8.71 -9.37 -8.32
CA THR A 163 9.24 -10.72 -8.59
C THR A 163 9.38 -11.44 -7.26
N GLU A 164 8.65 -12.52 -7.10
CA GLU A 164 8.85 -13.46 -5.99
C GLU A 164 9.73 -14.63 -6.44
N TRP A 165 10.73 -14.95 -5.63
CA TRP A 165 11.52 -16.19 -5.74
C TRP A 165 11.17 -17.08 -4.54
N SER A 166 10.71 -18.27 -4.83
CA SER A 166 10.34 -19.29 -3.84
C SER A 166 11.23 -20.53 -3.97
N ASP A 167 11.06 -21.49 -3.07
CA ASP A 167 11.77 -22.79 -3.08
C ASP A 167 13.30 -22.63 -3.31
N ASN A 168 13.93 -21.78 -2.49
CA ASN A 168 15.36 -21.46 -2.58
C ASN A 168 15.77 -20.97 -3.99
N PHE A 169 15.00 -20.08 -4.59
CA PHE A 169 15.19 -19.48 -5.93
C PHE A 169 14.98 -20.43 -7.11
N HIS A 170 14.30 -21.58 -6.92
CA HIS A 170 13.91 -22.47 -8.01
C HIS A 170 12.56 -22.10 -8.63
N GLY A 171 11.64 -21.55 -7.86
CA GLY A 171 10.38 -20.97 -8.34
C GLY A 171 10.52 -19.47 -8.58
N THR A 172 9.88 -18.96 -9.63
CA THR A 172 9.83 -17.52 -9.92
C THR A 172 8.41 -17.15 -10.34
N GLU A 173 7.85 -16.14 -9.71
CA GLU A 173 6.55 -15.58 -10.04
C GLU A 173 6.67 -14.07 -10.23
N GLY A 174 6.01 -13.55 -11.24
CA GLY A 174 5.92 -12.12 -11.50
C GLY A 174 4.53 -11.60 -11.18
N GLU A 175 4.44 -10.39 -10.66
CA GLU A 175 3.20 -9.67 -10.44
C GLU A 175 3.26 -8.31 -11.13
N ILE A 176 2.15 -7.89 -11.73
CA ILE A 176 1.96 -6.53 -12.24
C ILE A 176 0.72 -5.97 -11.59
N GLU A 177 0.87 -4.81 -10.96
CA GLU A 177 -0.24 -4.12 -10.32
C GLU A 177 -0.35 -2.69 -10.81
N VAL A 178 -1.58 -2.25 -11.08
CA VAL A 178 -1.92 -0.85 -11.31
C VAL A 178 -2.88 -0.42 -10.22
N SER A 179 -2.51 0.59 -9.45
CA SER A 179 -3.42 1.18 -8.46
C SER A 179 -3.62 2.67 -8.70
N PHE A 180 -4.84 3.12 -8.45
CA PHE A 180 -5.23 4.52 -8.59
C PHE A 180 -6.10 4.95 -7.42
N GLY A 181 -5.76 6.08 -6.82
CA GLY A 181 -6.52 6.70 -5.75
C GLY A 181 -6.97 8.12 -6.12
N LEU A 182 -8.21 8.46 -5.78
CA LEU A 182 -8.75 9.82 -5.86
C LEU A 182 -9.50 10.14 -4.57
N ALA A 183 -9.03 11.14 -3.81
CA ALA A 183 -9.63 11.55 -2.56
C ALA A 183 -9.90 13.05 -2.52
N ARG A 184 -10.90 13.43 -1.74
CA ARG A 184 -11.25 14.81 -1.45
C ARG A 184 -11.16 15.08 0.04
N GLN A 185 -10.43 16.10 0.42
CA GLN A 185 -10.40 16.61 1.78
C GLN A 185 -11.71 17.33 2.10
N ILE A 186 -12.46 16.81 3.07
CA ILE A 186 -13.75 17.35 3.50
C ILE A 186 -13.54 18.49 4.48
N ASN A 187 -12.64 18.30 5.45
CA ASN A 187 -12.23 19.30 6.43
C ASN A 187 -10.76 19.06 6.84
N LYS A 188 -10.28 19.73 7.90
CA LYS A 188 -8.89 19.60 8.36
C LYS A 188 -8.50 18.19 8.83
N ARG A 189 -9.48 17.34 9.16
CA ARG A 189 -9.25 16.02 9.74
C ARG A 189 -9.70 14.85 8.87
N TRP A 190 -10.63 15.05 7.95
CA TRP A 190 -11.26 14.00 7.19
C TRP A 190 -11.04 14.16 5.70
N ALA A 191 -10.64 13.09 5.06
CA ALA A 191 -10.69 12.92 3.62
C ALA A 191 -11.49 11.65 3.27
N VAL A 192 -12.15 11.66 2.12
CA VAL A 192 -12.88 10.49 1.57
C VAL A 192 -12.60 10.37 0.09
N GLY A 193 -12.58 9.16 -0.40
CA GLY A 193 -12.24 8.91 -1.79
C GLY A 193 -12.60 7.51 -2.26
N LEU A 194 -12.01 7.17 -3.39
CA LEU A 194 -12.08 5.85 -4.01
C LEU A 194 -10.67 5.39 -4.36
N GLU A 195 -10.42 4.11 -4.21
CA GLU A 195 -9.25 3.42 -4.72
C GLU A 195 -9.66 2.35 -5.73
N LEU A 196 -8.79 2.16 -6.73
CA LEU A 196 -8.85 1.09 -7.70
C LEU A 196 -7.53 0.33 -7.62
N ARG A 197 -7.58 -0.99 -7.73
CA ARG A 197 -6.42 -1.88 -7.79
C ARG A 197 -6.69 -2.97 -8.81
N ASP A 198 -5.82 -3.07 -9.82
CA ASP A 198 -5.81 -4.15 -10.79
C ASP A 198 -4.55 -4.98 -10.59
N HIS A 199 -4.72 -6.22 -10.17
CA HIS A 199 -3.64 -7.12 -9.79
C HIS A 199 -3.60 -8.32 -10.74
N ASN A 200 -2.40 -8.66 -11.21
CA ASN A 200 -2.18 -9.62 -12.26
C ASN A 200 -0.99 -10.51 -11.92
N GLU A 201 -1.14 -11.83 -12.03
CA GLU A 201 -0.11 -12.82 -11.78
C GLU A 201 0.47 -13.39 -13.08
N LEU A 202 1.81 -13.52 -13.11
CA LEU A 202 2.60 -14.02 -14.26
C LEU A 202 3.53 -15.15 -13.82
N PRO A 203 3.03 -16.37 -13.62
CA PRO A 203 3.87 -17.49 -13.20
C PRO A 203 5.01 -17.74 -14.19
N GLU A 204 6.23 -17.83 -13.65
CA GLU A 204 7.47 -18.02 -14.40
C GLU A 204 7.67 -17.00 -15.56
N TYR A 205 6.96 -15.86 -15.55
CA TYR A 205 6.94 -14.86 -16.63
C TYR A 205 6.56 -15.40 -18.00
N LYS A 206 5.96 -16.59 -18.07
CA LYS A 206 5.64 -17.26 -19.35
C LYS A 206 4.30 -16.88 -19.92
N ARG A 207 3.36 -16.53 -19.04
CA ARG A 207 1.97 -16.23 -19.43
C ARG A 207 1.30 -15.36 -18.38
N TRP A 208 0.28 -14.69 -18.78
CA TRP A 208 -0.69 -14.08 -17.88
C TRP A 208 -1.56 -15.19 -17.30
N GLU A 209 -1.60 -15.35 -15.98
CA GLU A 209 -2.41 -16.37 -15.34
C GLU A 209 -3.81 -15.87 -15.03
N ASN A 210 -3.89 -14.73 -14.41
CA ASN A 210 -5.14 -14.15 -14.00
C ASN A 210 -5.08 -12.62 -13.92
N THR A 211 -6.24 -12.00 -13.74
CA THR A 211 -6.41 -10.59 -13.41
C THR A 211 -7.55 -10.43 -12.41
N ALA A 212 -7.40 -9.53 -11.45
CA ALA A 212 -8.43 -9.21 -10.47
C ALA A 212 -8.51 -7.69 -10.24
N LEU A 213 -9.64 -7.10 -10.63
CA LEU A 213 -9.92 -5.69 -10.47
C LEU A 213 -10.77 -5.43 -9.22
N TYR A 214 -10.26 -4.59 -8.34
CA TYR A 214 -10.90 -4.14 -7.11
C TYR A 214 -11.18 -2.65 -7.17
N VAL A 215 -12.33 -2.23 -6.65
CA VAL A 215 -12.68 -0.82 -6.49
C VAL A 215 -13.42 -0.64 -5.18
N GLY A 216 -13.03 0.36 -4.40
CA GLY A 216 -13.73 0.59 -3.13
C GLY A 216 -13.49 1.97 -2.52
N PRO A 217 -14.34 2.35 -1.56
CA PRO A 217 -14.22 3.59 -0.83
C PRO A 217 -13.00 3.58 0.09
N VAL A 218 -12.37 4.73 0.22
CA VAL A 218 -11.34 5.02 1.22
C VAL A 218 -11.77 6.19 2.10
N VAL A 219 -11.48 6.07 3.39
CA VAL A 219 -11.70 7.12 4.39
C VAL A 219 -10.41 7.30 5.17
N ASN A 220 -9.93 8.53 5.23
CA ASN A 220 -8.78 8.92 6.03
C ASN A 220 -9.20 9.89 7.13
N TYR A 221 -8.63 9.70 8.31
CA TYR A 221 -8.72 10.60 9.45
C TYR A 221 -7.34 11.02 9.90
N ARG A 222 -7.14 12.33 10.15
CA ARG A 222 -5.91 12.89 10.68
C ARG A 222 -6.15 13.63 11.99
N ALA A 223 -5.36 13.30 13.01
CA ALA A 223 -5.19 14.04 14.23
C ALA A 223 -3.91 14.89 14.19
N GLU A 224 -3.40 15.30 15.34
CA GLU A 224 -2.19 16.14 15.42
C GLU A 224 -0.90 15.33 15.26
N LYS A 225 -0.88 14.11 15.82
CA LYS A 225 0.30 13.23 15.88
C LYS A 225 0.02 11.81 15.39
N TRP A 226 -1.13 11.56 14.82
CA TRP A 226 -1.48 10.28 14.25
C TRP A 226 -2.53 10.43 13.15
N TRP A 227 -2.57 9.48 12.28
CA TRP A 227 -3.57 9.38 11.23
C TRP A 227 -4.04 7.92 11.07
N ALA A 228 -5.16 7.72 10.43
CA ALA A 228 -5.64 6.39 10.10
C ALA A 228 -6.39 6.41 8.78
N THR A 229 -6.21 5.35 8.00
CA THR A 229 -6.88 5.16 6.71
C THR A 229 -7.52 3.78 6.64
N LEU A 230 -8.75 3.73 6.17
CA LEU A 230 -9.51 2.50 5.96
C LEU A 230 -10.00 2.43 4.52
N THR A 231 -9.72 1.31 3.85
CA THR A 231 -10.25 0.99 2.52
C THR A 231 -10.95 -0.36 2.53
N VAL A 232 -12.11 -0.44 1.88
CA VAL A 232 -12.84 -1.70 1.65
C VAL A 232 -12.96 -1.90 0.16
N MET A 233 -12.32 -2.93 -0.36
CA MET A 233 -12.21 -3.20 -1.80
C MET A 233 -12.85 -4.54 -2.17
N PRO A 234 -14.11 -4.59 -2.60
CA PRO A 234 -14.66 -5.74 -3.28
C PRO A 234 -14.01 -5.91 -4.66
N GLN A 235 -13.77 -7.16 -5.04
CA GLN A 235 -13.46 -7.51 -6.43
C GLN A 235 -14.69 -7.26 -7.28
N ILE A 236 -14.57 -6.46 -8.33
CA ILE A 236 -15.67 -6.12 -9.26
C ILE A 236 -15.58 -6.84 -10.58
N TYR A 237 -14.39 -7.29 -10.95
CA TYR A 237 -14.10 -8.08 -12.13
C TYR A 237 -12.87 -8.96 -11.86
N GLY A 238 -12.84 -10.13 -12.46
CA GLY A 238 -11.69 -11.02 -12.48
C GLY A 238 -11.79 -12.01 -13.63
N HIS A 239 -10.63 -12.44 -14.10
CA HIS A 239 -10.55 -13.42 -15.17
C HIS A 239 -9.33 -14.32 -14.99
N ASN A 240 -9.52 -15.62 -15.13
CA ASN A 240 -8.44 -16.60 -15.18
C ASN A 240 -8.21 -16.96 -16.66
N PHE A 241 -6.99 -16.76 -17.15
CA PHE A 241 -6.59 -17.05 -18.53
C PHE A 241 -6.24 -18.54 -18.75
N GLY A 242 -6.17 -19.33 -17.67
CA GLY A 242 -6.04 -20.78 -17.70
C GLY A 242 -7.39 -21.48 -17.76
N ALA A 243 -7.42 -22.73 -17.33
CA ALA A 243 -8.67 -23.47 -17.16
C ALA A 243 -9.33 -23.02 -15.84
N ASP A 244 -10.44 -22.31 -15.92
CA ASP A 244 -11.27 -22.01 -14.74
C ASP A 244 -12.16 -23.22 -14.41
N PRO A 245 -11.85 -24.00 -13.37
CA PRO A 245 -12.65 -25.16 -12.99
C PRO A 245 -14.05 -24.77 -12.50
N ASP A 246 -14.24 -23.54 -12.03
CA ASP A 246 -15.52 -23.10 -11.46
C ASP A 246 -16.46 -22.49 -12.50
N GLY A 247 -16.00 -22.22 -13.73
CA GLY A 247 -16.80 -21.61 -14.81
C GLY A 247 -17.33 -20.22 -14.46
N ASN A 248 -16.80 -19.57 -13.43
CA ASN A 248 -17.25 -18.28 -12.97
C ASN A 248 -16.55 -17.17 -13.76
N SER A 249 -17.25 -16.60 -14.72
CA SER A 249 -16.70 -15.64 -15.67
C SER A 249 -16.56 -14.19 -15.15
N ARG A 250 -16.98 -13.87 -13.92
CA ARG A 250 -17.04 -12.48 -13.45
C ARG A 250 -16.02 -12.12 -12.40
N LEU A 251 -15.61 -13.07 -11.56
CA LEU A 251 -14.63 -12.87 -10.52
C LEU A 251 -13.58 -13.96 -10.61
N GLU A 252 -12.35 -13.61 -10.37
CA GLU A 252 -11.26 -14.55 -10.17
C GLU A 252 -11.16 -14.85 -8.66
N LEU A 253 -11.49 -16.07 -8.25
CA LEU A 253 -11.56 -16.47 -6.84
C LEU A 253 -10.71 -17.72 -6.53
N GLN A 254 -9.82 -18.11 -7.44
CA GLN A 254 -8.85 -19.19 -7.20
C GLN A 254 -7.58 -18.64 -6.59
N GLY A 255 -6.97 -17.63 -7.20
CA GLY A 255 -5.81 -16.92 -6.71
C GLY A 255 -6.17 -15.73 -5.82
N HIS A 256 -7.33 -15.12 -6.05
CA HIS A 256 -7.73 -13.86 -5.42
C HIS A 256 -8.96 -13.99 -4.51
N GLU A 257 -9.13 -13.00 -3.64
CA GLU A 257 -10.25 -12.92 -2.71
C GLU A 257 -11.37 -12.03 -3.24
N ARG A 258 -12.59 -12.30 -2.79
CA ARG A 258 -13.78 -11.51 -3.13
C ARG A 258 -13.72 -10.10 -2.56
N VAL A 259 -13.11 -9.93 -1.39
CA VAL A 259 -13.01 -8.63 -0.71
C VAL A 259 -11.69 -8.51 0.04
N ASN A 260 -11.07 -7.35 -0.11
CA ASN A 260 -9.92 -6.91 0.65
C ASN A 260 -10.33 -5.72 1.52
N VAL A 261 -9.93 -5.73 2.79
CA VAL A 261 -10.10 -4.62 3.72
C VAL A 261 -8.73 -4.30 4.29
N ARG A 262 -8.27 -3.06 4.15
CA ARG A 262 -7.01 -2.62 4.75
C ARG A 262 -7.23 -1.42 5.65
N PHE A 263 -6.68 -1.50 6.83
CA PHE A 263 -6.59 -0.42 7.79
C PHE A 263 -5.13 -0.15 8.09
N ILE A 264 -4.74 1.12 8.04
CA ILE A 264 -3.41 1.58 8.43
C ILE A 264 -3.58 2.68 9.46
N VAL A 265 -2.75 2.67 10.50
CA VAL A 265 -2.63 3.77 11.46
C VAL A 265 -1.17 4.15 11.58
N GLY A 266 -0.87 5.45 11.45
CA GLY A 266 0.48 6.03 11.57
C GLY A 266 0.60 6.93 12.78
N PHE A 267 1.77 6.92 13.42
CA PHE A 267 2.12 7.73 14.60
C PHE A 267 3.41 8.48 14.33
N GLU A 268 3.34 9.82 14.34
CA GLU A 268 4.47 10.74 14.11
C GLU A 268 5.23 11.01 15.43
N PHE A 269 6.56 11.02 15.38
CA PHE A 269 7.44 11.26 16.54
C PHE A 269 8.24 12.55 16.43
#